data_c5a0e08f34d188d29763e6df560b43b2
#
_entry.id   c5a0e08f34d188d29763e6df560b43b2
#
_cell.length_a   1.000
_cell.length_b   1.000
_cell.length_c   1.000
_cell.angle_alpha   90.00
_cell.angle_beta   90.00
_cell.angle_gamma   90.00
#
_symmetry.space_group_name_H-M   'P 1'
#
loop_
_entity.id
_entity.type
_entity.pdbx_description
1 polymer ?
#
loop_
_entity_poly.entity_id
_entity_poly.type
_entity_poly.pdbx_seq_one_letter_code
_entity_poly.pdbx_strand_id
1 'polypeptide(L)'
;MLAAPRVNNSVCIKDARTGELSEFALRADLEPVLGHWSNYPQTVARRVATNFPDTTRGADIAFASNLPPAAGMSSSSAFVVGTFLWLSSVNRLCEHPLYKEAIHGKEDLAGYISTIENGMSFGPLVGLRGVGTFGGSEDHTAILCGKSGALVAYTYCPVQYVHSMPMDERYAFAIASSGVVAEKTGAALESYNRVSLLVRAIVELWQISTGNNEASLAAILASSPQAPNELRSILESTPHAIFSRHELLQRLDHFEGENYAIQGQLPAKLDSQSAK
;
A
#
# COMPACT_ATOMS: atom_id res chain seq x y z
N MET A 1 -0.73 5.27 -18.90
CA MET A 1 0.66 4.91 -19.25
C MET A 1 0.71 4.14 -20.55
N LEU A 2 1.72 4.40 -21.38
CA LEU A 2 2.09 3.64 -22.56
C LEU A 2 3.53 3.20 -22.40
N ALA A 3 3.88 1.98 -22.84
CA ALA A 3 5.27 1.53 -22.79
C ALA A 3 5.65 0.68 -24.00
N ALA A 4 6.93 0.72 -24.35
CA ALA A 4 7.56 -0.13 -25.35
C ALA A 4 8.77 -0.85 -24.75
N PRO A 5 8.96 -2.15 -25.01
CA PRO A 5 10.10 -2.87 -24.47
C PRO A 5 11.40 -2.43 -25.13
N ARG A 6 12.48 -2.35 -24.33
CA ARG A 6 13.85 -2.20 -24.81
C ARG A 6 14.55 -3.55 -24.91
N VAL A 7 15.59 -3.64 -25.71
CA VAL A 7 16.44 -4.85 -25.81
C VAL A 7 17.48 -4.92 -24.69
N ASN A 8 17.78 -3.80 -24.05
CA ASN A 8 18.68 -3.70 -22.90
C ASN A 8 17.90 -3.53 -21.60
N ASN A 9 18.60 -3.41 -20.48
CA ASN A 9 18.01 -3.23 -19.15
C ASN A 9 17.74 -1.77 -18.77
N SER A 10 17.81 -0.81 -19.72
CA SER A 10 17.52 0.59 -19.42
C SER A 10 16.02 0.87 -19.38
N VAL A 11 15.59 1.56 -18.37
CA VAL A 11 14.21 2.07 -18.21
C VAL A 11 14.24 3.57 -18.37
N CYS A 12 13.47 4.10 -19.32
CA CYS A 12 13.28 5.53 -19.54
C CYS A 12 11.82 5.87 -19.30
N ILE A 13 11.55 6.74 -18.34
CA ILE A 13 10.20 7.20 -18.00
C ILE A 13 10.08 8.68 -18.26
N LYS A 14 9.05 9.08 -19.02
CA LYS A 14 8.74 10.46 -19.36
C LYS A 14 7.35 10.85 -18.89
N ASP A 15 7.26 11.95 -18.17
CA ASP A 15 5.99 12.66 -17.97
C ASP A 15 5.62 13.39 -19.24
N ALA A 16 4.52 12.99 -19.88
CA ALA A 16 4.04 13.58 -21.12
C ALA A 16 3.47 15.01 -20.94
N ARG A 17 3.18 15.41 -19.70
CA ARG A 17 2.65 16.76 -19.40
C ARG A 17 3.75 17.78 -19.16
N THR A 18 4.77 17.42 -18.38
CA THR A 18 5.88 18.32 -18.02
C THR A 18 7.07 18.20 -18.96
N GLY A 19 7.19 17.05 -19.64
CA GLY A 19 8.36 16.70 -20.44
C GLY A 19 9.54 16.17 -19.62
N GLU A 20 9.42 16.13 -18.29
CA GLU A 20 10.46 15.56 -17.43
C GLU A 20 10.73 14.11 -17.76
N LEU A 21 12.01 13.74 -17.67
CA LEU A 21 12.49 12.41 -18.03
C LEU A 21 13.42 11.87 -16.94
N SER A 22 13.28 10.60 -16.64
CA SER A 22 14.22 9.87 -15.80
C SER A 22 14.66 8.58 -16.51
N GLU A 23 15.96 8.34 -16.56
CA GLU A 23 16.53 7.13 -17.11
C GLU A 23 17.41 6.41 -16.09
N PHE A 24 17.25 5.12 -15.95
CA PHE A 24 17.98 4.28 -15.00
C PHE A 24 18.02 2.82 -15.46
N ALA A 25 18.94 2.03 -14.90
CA ALA A 25 19.05 0.62 -15.22
C ALA A 25 18.17 -0.23 -14.30
N LEU A 26 17.55 -1.28 -14.87
CA LEU A 26 16.87 -2.34 -14.12
C LEU A 26 17.92 -3.25 -13.48
N ARG A 27 18.29 -2.97 -12.23
CA ARG A 27 19.33 -3.68 -11.49
C ARG A 27 19.08 -3.65 -9.98
N ALA A 28 19.53 -4.69 -9.28
CA ALA A 28 19.25 -4.90 -7.86
C ALA A 28 19.99 -3.88 -6.95
N ASP A 29 21.11 -3.35 -7.39
CA ASP A 29 21.92 -2.34 -6.68
C ASP A 29 21.62 -0.89 -7.11
N LEU A 30 20.50 -0.67 -7.80
CA LEU A 30 20.03 0.69 -8.11
C LEU A 30 19.75 1.47 -6.82
N GLU A 31 20.28 2.68 -6.72
CA GLU A 31 20.01 3.61 -5.62
C GLU A 31 18.95 4.65 -6.03
N PRO A 32 17.70 4.52 -5.56
CA PRO A 32 16.63 5.47 -5.90
C PRO A 32 16.90 6.87 -5.36
N VAL A 33 16.55 7.88 -6.17
CA VAL A 33 16.74 9.29 -5.84
C VAL A 33 15.62 9.76 -4.90
N LEU A 34 15.94 9.86 -3.61
CA LEU A 34 14.98 10.27 -2.58
C LEU A 34 14.51 11.72 -2.79
N GLY A 35 13.23 11.97 -2.49
CA GLY A 35 12.66 13.31 -2.63
C GLY A 35 12.34 13.73 -4.07
N HIS A 36 12.65 12.90 -5.07
CA HIS A 36 12.34 13.12 -6.46
C HIS A 36 11.25 12.15 -6.92
N TRP A 37 10.41 12.54 -7.87
CA TRP A 37 9.32 11.68 -8.38
C TRP A 37 9.83 10.34 -8.95
N SER A 38 11.05 10.32 -9.48
CA SER A 38 11.66 9.08 -10.01
C SER A 38 12.00 8.04 -8.93
N ASN A 39 11.97 8.42 -7.65
CA ASN A 39 12.14 7.46 -6.55
C ASN A 39 11.15 6.28 -6.66
N TYR A 40 9.91 6.55 -7.03
CA TYR A 40 8.88 5.51 -7.15
C TYR A 40 9.22 4.45 -8.21
N PRO A 41 9.40 4.81 -9.51
CA PRO A 41 9.72 3.82 -10.53
C PRO A 41 11.10 3.19 -10.33
N GLN A 42 12.08 3.91 -9.78
CA GLN A 42 13.40 3.35 -9.46
C GLN A 42 13.31 2.30 -8.34
N THR A 43 12.49 2.53 -7.32
CA THR A 43 12.23 1.56 -6.25
C THR A 43 11.54 0.31 -6.80
N VAL A 44 10.57 0.47 -7.71
CA VAL A 44 9.96 -0.67 -8.40
C VAL A 44 11.00 -1.45 -9.21
N ALA A 45 11.82 -0.78 -10.00
CA ALA A 45 12.84 -1.41 -10.83
C ALA A 45 13.85 -2.20 -9.99
N ARG A 46 14.36 -1.60 -8.91
CA ARG A 46 15.24 -2.28 -7.97
C ARG A 46 14.60 -3.53 -7.36
N ARG A 47 13.35 -3.41 -6.89
CA ARG A 47 12.62 -4.52 -6.28
C ARG A 47 12.37 -5.65 -7.26
N VAL A 48 11.98 -5.34 -8.50
CA VAL A 48 11.78 -6.32 -9.58
C VAL A 48 13.10 -7.02 -9.89
N ALA A 49 14.19 -6.30 -10.08
CA ALA A 49 15.49 -6.89 -10.36
C ALA A 49 16.03 -7.76 -9.22
N THR A 50 15.67 -7.45 -7.96
CA THR A 50 16.09 -8.26 -6.80
C THR A 50 15.26 -9.53 -6.65
N ASN A 51 13.94 -9.43 -6.79
CA ASN A 51 13.06 -10.57 -6.59
C ASN A 51 13.02 -11.50 -7.83
N PHE A 52 13.32 -10.96 -9.00
CA PHE A 52 13.29 -11.66 -10.28
C PHE A 52 14.61 -11.43 -11.04
N PRO A 53 15.71 -12.07 -10.62
CA PRO A 53 17.07 -11.76 -11.11
C PRO A 53 17.26 -11.98 -12.62
N ASP A 54 16.44 -12.83 -13.26
CA ASP A 54 16.48 -13.07 -14.71
C ASP A 54 15.77 -11.96 -15.52
N THR A 55 15.32 -10.91 -14.86
CA THR A 55 14.69 -9.75 -15.47
C THR A 55 15.73 -8.89 -16.17
N THR A 56 15.73 -8.86 -17.48
CA THR A 56 16.79 -8.24 -18.28
C THR A 56 16.33 -7.16 -19.24
N ARG A 57 15.01 -6.98 -19.40
CA ARG A 57 14.45 -6.04 -20.37
C ARG A 57 13.90 -4.81 -19.70
N GLY A 58 14.47 -3.65 -20.06
CA GLY A 58 13.94 -2.36 -19.71
C GLY A 58 12.77 -1.95 -20.61
N ALA A 59 12.31 -0.72 -20.45
CA ALA A 59 11.19 -0.17 -21.18
C ALA A 59 11.31 1.35 -21.38
N ASP A 60 10.78 1.85 -22.48
CA ASP A 60 10.39 3.24 -22.65
C ASP A 60 8.96 3.41 -22.16
N ILE A 61 8.75 4.28 -21.19
CA ILE A 61 7.44 4.49 -20.57
C ILE A 61 7.08 5.97 -20.67
N ALA A 62 5.91 6.26 -21.22
CA ALA A 62 5.30 7.58 -21.15
C ALA A 62 4.06 7.54 -20.25
N PHE A 63 3.95 8.48 -19.32
CA PHE A 63 2.77 8.60 -18.48
C PHE A 63 2.18 10.01 -18.54
N ALA A 64 0.87 10.08 -18.32
CA ALA A 64 0.16 11.31 -18.03
C ALA A 64 -0.87 10.99 -16.94
N SER A 65 -1.10 11.92 -16.03
CA SER A 65 -2.08 11.77 -14.96
C SER A 65 -2.86 13.07 -14.77
N ASN A 66 -4.15 12.96 -14.54
CA ASN A 66 -5.01 14.04 -14.07
C ASN A 66 -5.30 13.93 -12.57
N LEU A 67 -4.72 12.95 -11.88
CA LEU A 67 -4.78 12.88 -10.42
C LEU A 67 -4.03 14.10 -9.85
N PRO A 68 -4.64 14.85 -8.94
CA PRO A 68 -3.95 15.97 -8.31
C PRO A 68 -2.76 15.45 -7.50
N PRO A 69 -1.54 15.96 -7.75
CA PRO A 69 -0.36 15.49 -7.02
C PRO A 69 -0.45 15.88 -5.56
N ALA A 70 0.01 15.00 -4.67
CA ALA A 70 0.08 15.21 -3.22
C ALA A 70 -1.25 15.72 -2.60
N ALA A 71 -2.39 15.25 -3.09
CA ALA A 71 -3.73 15.62 -2.62
C ALA A 71 -4.48 14.45 -1.95
N GLY A 72 -3.76 13.42 -1.48
CA GLY A 72 -4.38 12.25 -0.87
C GLY A 72 -5.09 11.30 -1.85
N MET A 73 -4.88 11.47 -3.16
CA MET A 73 -5.51 10.67 -4.22
C MET A 73 -4.63 9.54 -4.73
N SER A 74 -3.68 9.09 -3.93
CA SER A 74 -2.83 7.92 -4.19
C SER A 74 -2.11 7.92 -5.54
N SER A 75 -1.75 9.12 -6.03
CA SER A 75 -1.04 9.27 -7.31
C SER A 75 0.30 8.51 -7.33
N SER A 76 0.99 8.42 -6.19
CA SER A 76 2.22 7.64 -6.02
C SER A 76 1.97 6.15 -6.20
N SER A 77 0.98 5.59 -5.52
CA SER A 77 0.65 4.16 -5.59
C SER A 77 0.15 3.78 -6.99
N ALA A 78 -0.63 4.65 -7.65
CA ALA A 78 -1.02 4.45 -9.04
C ALA A 78 0.21 4.41 -9.97
N PHE A 79 1.23 5.23 -9.68
CA PHE A 79 2.47 5.25 -10.45
C PHE A 79 3.32 3.99 -10.21
N VAL A 80 3.44 3.54 -8.95
CA VAL A 80 4.11 2.28 -8.57
C VAL A 80 3.43 1.09 -9.24
N VAL A 81 2.09 0.98 -9.13
CA VAL A 81 1.31 -0.08 -9.77
C VAL A 81 1.51 -0.09 -11.28
N GLY A 82 1.36 1.06 -11.94
CA GLY A 82 1.53 1.14 -13.39
C GLY A 82 2.94 0.78 -13.85
N THR A 83 3.97 1.22 -13.14
CA THR A 83 5.36 0.87 -13.44
C THR A 83 5.61 -0.62 -13.27
N PHE A 84 5.11 -1.21 -12.16
CA PHE A 84 5.26 -2.65 -11.92
C PHE A 84 4.56 -3.48 -13.01
N LEU A 85 3.33 -3.16 -13.37
CA LEU A 85 2.57 -3.89 -14.38
C LEU A 85 3.28 -3.90 -15.74
N TRP A 86 3.88 -2.77 -16.12
CA TRP A 86 4.66 -2.68 -17.36
C TRP A 86 5.94 -3.51 -17.31
N LEU A 87 6.74 -3.39 -16.26
CA LEU A 87 7.96 -4.19 -16.11
C LEU A 87 7.63 -5.69 -16.02
N SER A 88 6.55 -6.04 -15.33
CA SER A 88 6.03 -7.40 -15.24
C SER A 88 5.65 -7.96 -16.61
N SER A 89 4.93 -7.19 -17.41
CA SER A 89 4.51 -7.59 -18.75
C SER A 89 5.69 -7.79 -19.70
N VAL A 90 6.62 -6.82 -19.74
CA VAL A 90 7.81 -6.86 -20.63
C VAL A 90 8.73 -8.02 -20.30
N ASN A 91 8.83 -8.40 -19.03
CA ASN A 91 9.70 -9.47 -18.54
C ASN A 91 8.94 -10.77 -18.24
N ARG A 92 7.65 -10.85 -18.53
CA ARG A 92 6.79 -12.02 -18.28
C ARG A 92 6.92 -12.55 -16.85
N LEU A 93 6.91 -11.66 -15.85
CA LEU A 93 7.13 -12.07 -14.46
C LEU A 93 6.12 -13.10 -13.97
N CYS A 94 4.89 -13.12 -14.51
CA CYS A 94 3.90 -14.14 -14.19
C CYS A 94 4.31 -15.57 -14.57
N GLU A 95 5.33 -15.74 -15.42
CA GLU A 95 5.91 -17.04 -15.77
C GLU A 95 7.04 -17.45 -14.81
N HIS A 96 7.59 -16.51 -14.04
CA HIS A 96 8.72 -16.74 -13.12
C HIS A 96 8.29 -17.61 -11.92
N PRO A 97 9.10 -18.61 -11.48
CA PRO A 97 8.74 -19.53 -10.40
C PRO A 97 8.36 -18.81 -9.10
N LEU A 98 9.17 -17.84 -8.64
CA LEU A 98 8.90 -17.08 -7.42
C LEU A 98 7.63 -16.23 -7.51
N TYR A 99 7.28 -15.73 -8.70
CA TYR A 99 6.02 -15.04 -8.88
C TYR A 99 4.83 -15.99 -8.69
N LYS A 100 4.88 -17.17 -9.33
CA LYS A 100 3.83 -18.19 -9.21
C LYS A 100 3.68 -18.74 -7.79
N GLU A 101 4.77 -18.81 -7.05
CA GLU A 101 4.78 -19.23 -5.66
C GLU A 101 4.13 -18.19 -4.71
N ALA A 102 4.36 -16.90 -4.98
CA ALA A 102 3.98 -15.84 -4.06
C ALA A 102 2.67 -15.11 -4.42
N ILE A 103 2.28 -15.09 -5.71
CA ILE A 103 1.22 -14.22 -6.22
C ILE A 103 0.20 -15.07 -6.99
N HIS A 104 -0.90 -15.40 -6.34
CA HIS A 104 -1.95 -16.27 -6.89
C HIS A 104 -3.15 -15.49 -7.44
N GLY A 105 -3.25 -14.19 -7.13
CA GLY A 105 -4.37 -13.35 -7.55
C GLY A 105 -4.09 -11.86 -7.43
N LYS A 106 -5.12 -11.07 -7.67
CA LYS A 106 -5.02 -9.59 -7.58
C LYS A 106 -4.78 -9.13 -6.16
N GLU A 107 -5.31 -9.84 -5.18
CA GLU A 107 -5.16 -9.57 -3.76
C GLU A 107 -3.69 -9.73 -3.33
N ASP A 108 -3.07 -10.84 -3.70
CA ASP A 108 -1.64 -11.06 -3.44
C ASP A 108 -0.79 -10.03 -4.17
N LEU A 109 -1.15 -9.71 -5.42
CA LEU A 109 -0.46 -8.69 -6.21
C LEU A 109 -0.54 -7.31 -5.54
N ALA A 110 -1.72 -6.92 -5.04
CA ALA A 110 -1.90 -5.66 -4.31
C ALA A 110 -1.04 -5.65 -3.03
N GLY A 111 -1.06 -6.74 -2.28
CA GLY A 111 -0.20 -6.95 -1.10
C GLY A 111 1.28 -6.83 -1.44
N TYR A 112 1.75 -7.54 -2.46
CA TYR A 112 3.15 -7.48 -2.90
C TYR A 112 3.57 -6.08 -3.34
N ILE A 113 2.80 -5.42 -4.22
CA ILE A 113 3.18 -4.10 -4.73
C ILE A 113 3.21 -3.06 -3.59
N SER A 114 2.32 -3.16 -2.60
CA SER A 114 2.38 -2.29 -1.42
C SER A 114 3.69 -2.42 -0.65
N THR A 115 4.27 -3.63 -0.61
CA THR A 115 5.57 -3.84 0.04
C THR A 115 6.74 -3.21 -0.70
N ILE A 116 6.59 -2.85 -1.96
CA ILE A 116 7.59 -2.08 -2.70
C ILE A 116 7.69 -0.66 -2.13
N GLU A 117 6.56 -0.04 -1.75
CA GLU A 117 6.55 1.30 -1.15
C GLU A 117 7.08 1.28 0.29
N ASN A 118 6.61 0.36 1.14
CA ASN A 118 6.94 0.34 2.56
C ASN A 118 8.21 -0.45 2.91
N GLY A 119 8.79 -1.19 1.97
CA GLY A 119 10.05 -1.90 2.14
C GLY A 119 9.95 -3.31 2.75
N MET A 120 8.76 -3.80 3.05
CA MET A 120 8.58 -5.12 3.68
C MET A 120 8.79 -6.27 2.70
N SER A 121 9.00 -7.49 3.22
CA SER A 121 8.95 -8.73 2.44
C SER A 121 7.51 -9.16 2.19
N PHE A 122 7.29 -9.97 1.14
CA PHE A 122 6.00 -10.60 0.85
C PHE A 122 6.22 -12.10 0.55
N GLY A 123 5.94 -12.95 1.51
CA GLY A 123 6.30 -14.37 1.42
C GLY A 123 7.79 -14.54 1.08
N PRO A 124 8.14 -15.30 0.03
CA PRO A 124 9.52 -15.51 -0.40
C PRO A 124 10.14 -14.28 -1.09
N LEU A 125 9.35 -13.27 -1.44
CA LEU A 125 9.81 -12.06 -2.12
C LEU A 125 10.43 -11.09 -1.11
N VAL A 126 11.75 -11.01 -1.13
CA VAL A 126 12.56 -10.27 -0.14
C VAL A 126 12.27 -8.77 -0.18
N GLY A 127 12.12 -8.17 1.00
CA GLY A 127 11.98 -6.73 1.20
C GLY A 127 13.28 -5.97 0.96
N LEU A 128 13.15 -4.74 0.48
CA LEU A 128 14.24 -3.76 0.35
C LEU A 128 13.75 -2.42 0.86
N ARG A 129 14.66 -1.48 1.10
CA ARG A 129 14.26 -0.11 1.42
C ARG A 129 13.22 0.39 0.41
N GLY A 130 12.02 0.75 0.88
CA GLY A 130 10.96 1.31 0.06
C GLY A 130 11.20 2.78 -0.32
N VAL A 131 10.14 3.45 -0.76
CA VAL A 131 10.18 4.87 -1.13
C VAL A 131 10.37 5.82 0.04
N GLY A 132 10.24 5.32 1.27
CA GLY A 132 10.37 6.07 2.52
C GLY A 132 9.07 6.21 3.31
N THR A 133 7.92 5.87 2.74
CA THR A 133 6.62 5.85 3.43
C THR A 133 6.29 4.46 3.94
N PHE A 134 5.67 4.36 5.12
CA PHE A 134 5.28 3.09 5.76
C PHE A 134 3.77 2.83 5.60
N GLY A 135 3.22 3.18 4.44
CA GLY A 135 1.82 2.88 4.10
C GLY A 135 1.54 1.38 3.98
N GLY A 136 0.27 1.03 3.98
CA GLY A 136 -0.19 -0.33 3.77
C GLY A 136 -0.67 -0.60 2.35
N SER A 137 -1.57 -1.58 2.21
CA SER A 137 -2.03 -2.07 0.90
C SER A 137 -3.30 -1.38 0.37
N GLU A 138 -3.90 -0.45 1.11
CA GLU A 138 -5.20 0.13 0.80
C GLU A 138 -5.29 0.68 -0.62
N ASP A 139 -4.39 1.61 -0.97
CA ASP A 139 -4.35 2.26 -2.28
C ASP A 139 -4.17 1.24 -3.41
N HIS A 140 -3.24 0.30 -3.23
CA HIS A 140 -2.92 -0.74 -4.20
C HIS A 140 -4.10 -1.69 -4.41
N THR A 141 -4.80 -2.02 -3.31
CA THR A 141 -6.01 -2.85 -3.34
C THR A 141 -7.13 -2.13 -4.08
N ALA A 142 -7.36 -0.86 -3.79
CA ALA A 142 -8.37 -0.07 -4.48
C ALA A 142 -8.12 0.00 -6.00
N ILE A 143 -6.84 0.20 -6.41
CA ILE A 143 -6.46 0.29 -7.82
C ILE A 143 -6.62 -1.05 -8.56
N LEU A 144 -6.19 -2.16 -7.95
CA LEU A 144 -6.13 -3.46 -8.60
C LEU A 144 -7.40 -4.29 -8.47
N CYS A 145 -8.12 -4.14 -7.35
CA CYS A 145 -9.24 -4.99 -6.97
C CYS A 145 -10.58 -4.28 -7.03
N GLY A 146 -10.62 -2.96 -7.29
CA GLY A 146 -11.85 -2.20 -7.47
C GLY A 146 -12.73 -2.76 -8.58
N LYS A 147 -14.06 -2.63 -8.45
CA LYS A 147 -15.05 -3.08 -9.41
C LYS A 147 -15.93 -1.92 -9.86
N SER A 148 -16.20 -1.84 -11.15
CA SER A 148 -17.13 -0.84 -11.68
C SER A 148 -18.54 -1.06 -11.11
N GLY A 149 -19.19 0.03 -10.72
CA GLY A 149 -20.58 0.01 -10.23
C GLY A 149 -20.75 -0.66 -8.85
N ALA A 150 -19.68 -0.83 -8.08
CA ALA A 150 -19.75 -1.44 -6.77
C ALA A 150 -18.75 -0.82 -5.78
N LEU A 151 -19.15 -0.78 -4.50
CA LEU A 151 -18.22 -0.64 -3.38
C LEU A 151 -17.74 -2.02 -2.97
N VAL A 152 -16.44 -2.20 -2.84
CA VAL A 152 -15.84 -3.50 -2.51
C VAL A 152 -15.04 -3.36 -1.23
N ALA A 153 -15.33 -4.20 -0.25
CA ALA A 153 -14.61 -4.27 1.00
C ALA A 153 -13.54 -5.37 0.97
N TYR A 154 -12.36 -5.03 1.44
CA TYR A 154 -11.24 -5.94 1.62
C TYR A 154 -10.68 -5.82 3.03
N THR A 155 -10.11 -6.90 3.55
CA THR A 155 -9.22 -6.81 4.70
C THR A 155 -7.91 -6.17 4.26
N TYR A 156 -7.17 -5.65 5.22
CA TYR A 156 -6.01 -4.80 4.96
C TYR A 156 -4.67 -5.56 4.95
N CYS A 157 -4.53 -6.54 5.83
CA CYS A 157 -3.30 -7.32 5.97
C CYS A 157 -3.61 -8.68 6.62
N PRO A 158 -3.61 -9.75 5.84
CA PRO A 158 -3.48 -9.80 4.38
C PRO A 158 -4.66 -9.19 3.64
N VAL A 159 -4.47 -8.85 2.36
CA VAL A 159 -5.55 -8.39 1.49
C VAL A 159 -6.46 -9.57 1.16
N GLN A 160 -7.72 -9.52 1.59
CA GLN A 160 -8.71 -10.55 1.31
C GLN A 160 -10.06 -9.91 1.02
N TYR A 161 -10.76 -10.43 0.03
CA TYR A 161 -12.11 -9.99 -0.29
C TYR A 161 -13.07 -10.30 0.86
N VAL A 162 -13.86 -9.34 1.26
CA VAL A 162 -14.90 -9.50 2.30
C VAL A 162 -16.28 -9.55 1.64
N HIS A 163 -16.71 -8.45 1.04
CA HIS A 163 -17.99 -8.38 0.33
C HIS A 163 -18.00 -7.23 -0.69
N SER A 164 -19.01 -7.20 -1.54
CA SER A 164 -19.29 -6.06 -2.43
C SER A 164 -20.75 -5.67 -2.35
N MET A 165 -21.00 -4.37 -2.47
CA MET A 165 -22.33 -3.79 -2.55
C MET A 165 -22.47 -3.07 -3.89
N PRO A 166 -23.56 -3.27 -4.63
CA PRO A 166 -23.85 -2.45 -5.81
C PRO A 166 -23.91 -0.97 -5.42
N MET A 167 -23.30 -0.11 -6.21
CA MET A 167 -23.43 1.33 -6.04
C MET A 167 -24.55 1.82 -6.98
N ASP A 168 -25.57 2.43 -6.40
CA ASP A 168 -26.66 3.02 -7.15
C ASP A 168 -26.13 4.21 -7.97
N GLU A 169 -26.50 4.26 -9.27
CA GLU A 169 -26.07 5.32 -10.20
C GLU A 169 -26.53 6.74 -9.79
N ARG A 170 -27.48 6.84 -8.84
CA ARG A 170 -27.91 8.13 -8.26
C ARG A 170 -26.85 8.77 -7.36
N TYR A 171 -25.85 8.01 -6.92
CA TYR A 171 -24.75 8.53 -6.09
C TYR A 171 -23.52 8.84 -6.92
N ALA A 172 -22.81 9.89 -6.51
CA ALA A 172 -21.53 10.27 -7.08
C ALA A 172 -20.53 10.55 -5.98
N PHE A 173 -19.26 10.24 -6.24
CA PHE A 173 -18.16 10.67 -5.40
C PHE A 173 -17.76 12.08 -5.78
N ALA A 174 -17.78 12.99 -4.79
CA ALA A 174 -17.23 14.33 -4.94
C ALA A 174 -15.84 14.39 -4.34
N ILE A 175 -14.88 14.89 -5.12
CA ILE A 175 -13.51 15.10 -4.67
C ILE A 175 -13.26 16.59 -4.57
N ALA A 176 -12.87 17.05 -3.37
CA ALA A 176 -12.47 18.42 -3.12
C ALA A 176 -11.03 18.47 -2.64
N SER A 177 -10.21 19.33 -3.22
CA SER A 177 -8.84 19.59 -2.78
C SER A 177 -8.78 20.94 -2.08
N SER A 178 -8.15 21.00 -0.90
CA SER A 178 -7.92 22.26 -0.16
C SER A 178 -6.87 23.16 -0.80
N GLY A 179 -6.12 22.64 -1.79
CA GLY A 179 -4.96 23.32 -2.35
C GLY A 179 -3.69 23.23 -1.50
N VAL A 180 -3.78 22.64 -0.30
CA VAL A 180 -2.59 22.37 0.53
C VAL A 180 -1.92 21.09 0.04
N VAL A 181 -0.64 21.19 -0.30
CA VAL A 181 0.15 20.04 -0.76
C VAL A 181 0.43 19.11 0.41
N ALA A 182 -0.04 17.86 0.34
CA ALA A 182 0.26 16.82 1.31
C ALA A 182 1.61 16.15 0.96
N GLU A 183 2.70 16.86 1.26
CA GLU A 183 4.04 16.30 1.05
C GLU A 183 4.27 15.09 1.96
N LYS A 184 4.37 13.91 1.35
CA LYS A 184 4.79 12.66 2.04
C LYS A 184 6.33 12.53 2.10
N THR A 185 7.06 13.63 1.85
CA THR A 185 8.52 13.71 1.83
C THR A 185 8.96 14.89 2.71
N GLY A 186 10.21 14.93 3.10
CA GLY A 186 10.72 16.00 3.99
C GLY A 186 10.11 15.97 5.39
N ALA A 187 9.77 17.13 5.95
CA ALA A 187 9.34 17.28 7.34
C ALA A 187 8.02 16.55 7.68
N ALA A 188 7.12 16.38 6.73
CA ALA A 188 5.86 15.67 6.94
C ALA A 188 6.01 14.13 6.93
N LEU A 189 7.10 13.59 6.41
CA LEU A 189 7.35 12.14 6.32
C LEU A 189 7.37 11.49 7.71
N GLU A 190 8.00 12.14 8.67
CA GLU A 190 8.09 11.61 10.04
C GLU A 190 6.70 11.49 10.69
N SER A 191 5.89 12.52 10.57
CA SER A 191 4.50 12.51 11.08
C SER A 191 3.65 11.47 10.38
N TYR A 192 3.79 11.34 9.05
CA TYR A 192 3.10 10.32 8.27
C TYR A 192 3.47 8.89 8.71
N ASN A 193 4.76 8.63 8.87
CA ASN A 193 5.26 7.32 9.27
C ASN A 193 4.94 6.98 10.74
N ARG A 194 4.80 8.00 11.62
CA ARG A 194 4.51 7.82 13.05
C ARG A 194 3.26 6.98 13.30
N VAL A 195 2.22 7.16 12.49
CA VAL A 195 0.96 6.39 12.59
C VAL A 195 1.20 4.89 12.40
N SER A 196 2.00 4.52 11.42
CA SER A 196 2.36 3.12 11.16
C SER A 196 3.31 2.55 12.22
N LEU A 197 4.23 3.38 12.73
CA LEU A 197 5.13 2.98 13.81
C LEU A 197 4.38 2.74 15.12
N LEU A 198 3.34 3.50 15.43
CA LEU A 198 2.44 3.26 16.57
C LEU A 198 1.75 1.90 16.46
N VAL A 199 1.23 1.54 15.28
CA VAL A 199 0.60 0.23 15.08
C VAL A 199 1.62 -0.89 15.26
N ARG A 200 2.84 -0.74 14.73
CA ARG A 200 3.91 -1.74 14.94
C ARG A 200 4.25 -1.91 16.41
N ALA A 201 4.35 -0.82 17.17
CA ALA A 201 4.61 -0.85 18.60
C ALA A 201 3.48 -1.56 19.38
N ILE A 202 2.22 -1.35 19.00
CA ILE A 202 1.07 -2.06 19.60
C ILE A 202 1.19 -3.57 19.34
N VAL A 203 1.49 -3.97 18.10
CA VAL A 203 1.66 -5.39 17.75
C VAL A 203 2.85 -6.01 18.50
N GLU A 204 3.97 -5.30 18.60
CA GLU A 204 5.15 -5.74 19.34
C GLU A 204 4.85 -5.96 20.83
N LEU A 205 4.17 -5.01 21.48
CA LEU A 205 3.77 -5.15 22.89
C LEU A 205 2.84 -6.34 23.10
N TRP A 206 1.91 -6.59 22.20
CA TRP A 206 1.06 -7.78 22.23
C TRP A 206 1.88 -9.06 22.16
N GLN A 207 2.76 -9.18 21.15
CA GLN A 207 3.60 -10.37 20.94
C GLN A 207 4.50 -10.66 22.16
N ILE A 208 5.13 -9.60 22.71
CA ILE A 208 6.00 -9.74 23.90
C ILE A 208 5.19 -10.17 25.12
N SER A 209 4.00 -9.63 25.32
CA SER A 209 3.21 -9.87 26.54
C SER A 209 2.47 -11.20 26.52
N THR A 210 2.04 -11.67 25.33
CA THR A 210 1.22 -12.89 25.21
C THR A 210 2.01 -14.10 24.70
N GLY A 211 3.13 -13.87 24.02
CA GLY A 211 3.86 -14.90 23.28
C GLY A 211 3.22 -15.30 21.95
N ASN A 212 2.12 -14.67 21.57
CA ASN A 212 1.42 -14.91 20.31
C ASN A 212 2.13 -14.24 19.13
N ASN A 213 1.81 -14.67 17.90
CA ASN A 213 2.52 -14.24 16.70
C ASN A 213 1.60 -13.58 15.65
N GLU A 214 0.51 -12.95 16.08
CA GLU A 214 -0.35 -12.21 15.15
C GLU A 214 0.48 -11.10 14.46
N ALA A 215 0.41 -11.08 13.13
CA ALA A 215 1.25 -10.21 12.31
C ALA A 215 0.68 -8.79 12.15
N SER A 216 -0.56 -8.54 12.59
CA SER A 216 -1.21 -7.24 12.41
C SER A 216 -2.20 -6.95 13.54
N LEU A 217 -2.48 -5.66 13.77
CA LEU A 217 -3.49 -5.22 14.74
C LEU A 217 -4.88 -5.79 14.43
N ALA A 218 -5.25 -5.87 13.15
CA ALA A 218 -6.51 -6.51 12.75
C ALA A 218 -6.56 -8.00 13.14
N ALA A 219 -5.45 -8.73 12.96
CA ALA A 219 -5.37 -10.13 13.35
C ALA A 219 -5.47 -10.30 14.88
N ILE A 220 -4.82 -9.43 15.65
CA ILE A 220 -4.94 -9.39 17.10
C ILE A 220 -6.40 -9.22 17.53
N LEU A 221 -7.05 -8.18 17.03
CA LEU A 221 -8.45 -7.86 17.40
C LEU A 221 -9.44 -8.95 17.00
N ALA A 222 -9.12 -9.76 15.97
CA ALA A 222 -9.93 -10.87 15.49
C ALA A 222 -9.56 -12.24 16.14
N SER A 223 -8.47 -12.33 16.91
CA SER A 223 -7.96 -13.60 17.43
C SER A 223 -8.88 -14.24 18.48
N SER A 224 -9.54 -13.44 19.29
CA SER A 224 -10.57 -13.89 20.24
C SER A 224 -11.51 -12.74 20.63
N PRO A 225 -12.71 -13.04 21.18
CA PRO A 225 -13.62 -12.00 21.72
C PRO A 225 -13.01 -11.18 22.86
N GLN A 226 -12.01 -11.69 23.56
CA GLN A 226 -11.34 -11.04 24.68
C GLN A 226 -10.13 -10.22 24.26
N ALA A 227 -9.56 -10.50 23.08
CA ALA A 227 -8.33 -9.85 22.60
C ALA A 227 -8.36 -8.32 22.62
N PRO A 228 -9.45 -7.62 22.26
CA PRO A 228 -9.50 -6.16 22.38
C PRO A 228 -9.28 -5.65 23.80
N ASN A 229 -9.92 -6.27 24.80
CA ASN A 229 -9.79 -5.88 26.20
C ASN A 229 -8.40 -6.25 26.76
N GLU A 230 -7.87 -7.40 26.39
CA GLU A 230 -6.55 -7.84 26.78
C GLU A 230 -5.47 -6.92 26.22
N LEU A 231 -5.55 -6.59 24.91
CA LEU A 231 -4.64 -5.65 24.29
C LEU A 231 -4.66 -4.28 24.99
N ARG A 232 -5.86 -3.76 25.29
CA ARG A 232 -6.01 -2.48 26.00
C ARG A 232 -5.34 -2.54 27.39
N SER A 233 -5.54 -3.61 28.13
CA SER A 233 -4.90 -3.84 29.43
C SER A 233 -3.38 -3.90 29.33
N ILE A 234 -2.83 -4.53 28.30
CA ILE A 234 -1.39 -4.54 28.01
C ILE A 234 -0.87 -3.13 27.76
N LEU A 235 -1.54 -2.35 26.90
CA LEU A 235 -1.14 -0.98 26.61
C LEU A 235 -1.21 -0.05 27.82
N GLU A 236 -2.15 -0.30 28.75
CA GLU A 236 -2.29 0.45 29.99
C GLU A 236 -1.20 0.14 31.02
N SER A 237 -0.73 -1.12 31.06
CA SER A 237 0.20 -1.60 32.08
C SER A 237 1.66 -1.64 31.63
N THR A 238 1.92 -1.80 30.33
CA THR A 238 3.28 -2.02 29.80
C THR A 238 3.82 -0.75 29.15
N PRO A 239 4.93 -0.18 29.63
CA PRO A 239 5.54 0.98 29.00
C PRO A 239 6.22 0.60 27.67
N HIS A 240 6.18 1.51 26.69
CA HIS A 240 6.97 1.41 25.47
C HIS A 240 8.12 2.43 25.47
N ALA A 241 9.27 2.08 24.89
CA ALA A 241 10.49 2.90 24.97
C ALA A 241 10.37 4.27 24.25
N ILE A 242 9.54 4.36 23.21
CA ILE A 242 9.47 5.53 22.32
C ILE A 242 8.12 6.23 22.41
N PHE A 243 7.02 5.48 22.52
CA PHE A 243 5.66 6.02 22.47
C PHE A 243 5.03 6.04 23.85
N SER A 244 4.32 7.11 24.16
CA SER A 244 3.53 7.22 25.38
C SER A 244 2.32 6.29 25.34
N ARG A 245 1.86 5.88 26.53
CA ARG A 245 0.61 5.13 26.69
C ARG A 245 -0.57 5.81 25.99
N HIS A 246 -0.67 7.11 26.13
CA HIS A 246 -1.76 7.90 25.54
C HIS A 246 -1.78 7.78 24.02
N GLU A 247 -0.63 7.88 23.35
CA GLU A 247 -0.54 7.76 21.91
C GLU A 247 -0.92 6.36 21.42
N LEU A 248 -0.48 5.31 22.12
CA LEU A 248 -0.80 3.94 21.76
C LEU A 248 -2.31 3.66 21.91
N LEU A 249 -2.93 4.08 23.01
CA LEU A 249 -4.37 3.94 23.23
C LEU A 249 -5.19 4.77 22.24
N GLN A 250 -4.80 6.01 21.97
CA GLN A 250 -5.46 6.86 20.99
C GLN A 250 -5.39 6.24 19.58
N ARG A 251 -4.26 5.60 19.22
CA ARG A 251 -4.13 4.89 17.94
C ARG A 251 -5.01 3.65 17.89
N LEU A 252 -5.11 2.89 18.98
CA LEU A 252 -6.03 1.75 19.07
C LEU A 252 -7.49 2.20 18.92
N ASP A 253 -7.91 3.21 19.66
CA ASP A 253 -9.28 3.76 19.59
C ASP A 253 -9.63 4.23 18.16
N HIS A 254 -8.70 4.89 17.50
CA HIS A 254 -8.88 5.31 16.11
C HIS A 254 -9.06 4.11 15.17
N PHE A 255 -8.24 3.07 15.31
CA PHE A 255 -8.32 1.87 14.48
C PHE A 255 -9.65 1.13 14.68
N GLU A 256 -10.06 0.94 15.92
CA GLU A 256 -11.34 0.29 16.26
C GLU A 256 -12.53 1.09 15.71
N GLY A 257 -12.50 2.43 15.88
CA GLY A 257 -13.56 3.32 15.39
C GLY A 257 -13.67 3.32 13.86
N GLU A 258 -12.56 3.37 13.16
CA GLU A 258 -12.50 3.32 11.70
C GLU A 258 -13.01 1.97 11.17
N ASN A 259 -12.55 0.88 11.75
CA ASN A 259 -13.00 -0.46 11.38
C ASN A 259 -14.51 -0.64 11.59
N TYR A 260 -15.05 -0.16 12.71
CA TYR A 260 -16.50 -0.17 12.99
C TYR A 260 -17.28 0.68 11.97
N ALA A 261 -16.78 1.87 11.62
CA ALA A 261 -17.45 2.73 10.65
C ALA A 261 -17.51 2.11 9.25
N ILE A 262 -16.39 1.53 8.80
CA ILE A 262 -16.27 0.95 7.45
C ILE A 262 -17.01 -0.38 7.35
N GLN A 263 -16.82 -1.28 8.32
CA GLN A 263 -17.35 -2.65 8.26
C GLN A 263 -18.80 -2.74 8.75
N GLY A 264 -19.20 -1.92 9.72
CA GLY A 264 -20.51 -1.99 10.38
C GLY A 264 -21.50 -0.93 9.89
N GLN A 265 -21.13 0.35 9.93
CA GLN A 265 -22.09 1.42 9.67
C GLN A 265 -22.35 1.71 8.19
N LEU A 266 -21.31 1.70 7.36
CA LEU A 266 -21.43 2.07 5.95
C LEU A 266 -22.35 1.11 5.18
N PRO A 267 -22.20 -0.22 5.28
CA PRO A 267 -23.12 -1.17 4.66
C PRO A 267 -24.58 -0.95 5.07
N ALA A 268 -24.82 -0.85 6.37
CA ALA A 268 -26.17 -0.67 6.92
C ALA A 268 -26.86 0.62 6.44
N LYS A 269 -26.10 1.71 6.30
CA LYS A 269 -26.64 2.98 5.78
C LYS A 269 -26.97 2.92 4.31
N LEU A 270 -26.15 2.25 3.50
CA LEU A 270 -26.39 2.11 2.06
C LEU A 270 -27.59 1.20 1.78
N ASP A 271 -27.69 0.06 2.49
CA ASP A 271 -28.83 -0.84 2.36
C ASP A 271 -30.16 -0.17 2.76
N SER A 272 -30.18 0.60 3.84
CA SER A 272 -31.37 1.31 4.31
C SER A 272 -31.85 2.43 3.37
N GLN A 273 -30.96 2.96 2.52
CA GLN A 273 -31.30 3.97 1.52
C GLN A 273 -31.72 3.35 0.17
N SER A 274 -31.29 2.15 -0.12
CA SER A 274 -31.72 1.39 -1.34
C SER A 274 -33.15 0.87 -1.21
N ALA A 275 -33.70 0.81 0.00
CA ALA A 275 -35.06 0.34 0.28
C ALA A 275 -36.13 1.45 0.27
N LYS A 276 -35.74 2.71 0.02
CA LYS A 276 -36.64 3.87 -0.13
C LYS A 276 -36.62 4.35 -1.57
#